data_43d3d88185023006f4a0009ae17b5b43
#
_entry.id   43d3d88185023006f4a0009ae17b5b43
#
_cell.length_a   1.000
_cell.length_b   1.000
_cell.length_c   1.000
_cell.angle_alpha   90.00
_cell.angle_beta   90.00
_cell.angle_gamma   90.00
#
_symmetry.space_group_name_H-M   'P 1'
#
loop_
_entity.id
_entity.type
_entity.pdbx_description
1 polymer ?
#
loop_
_entity_poly.entity_id
_entity_poly.type
_entity_poly.pdbx_seq_one_letter_code
_entity_poly.pdbx_strand_id
1 'polypeptide(L)'
;MGIDFHSKKSGMSYTNRIADNSWNEVIKDLVPIKNISKALDIGCGGGIYSKALSDMGVEDVTGVDFSETILEGAMENCKEYKNILFKHGNALETGLDSNNYHLLLERALIHHIKELHSCFQEAFRVLKENGYFLIQDRTPEDCLLEGTDNNIRGYFFELFPKLIEQENNRRYNSQFVMETLKDNGFREIEEVKLWETRKVYDNKEPLLNDLRQRTGRSILHELDDDELNVLINNLDQSLPNNEIITEKDRWTIWKAIK
;
A
#
# COMPACT_ATOMS: atom_id res chain seq x y z
N MET A 1 4.74 8.66 -17.54
CA MET A 1 3.83 9.65 -16.89
C MET A 1 3.27 9.03 -15.62
N GLY A 2 3.43 9.69 -14.46
CA GLY A 2 2.89 9.19 -13.19
C GLY A 2 1.35 9.25 -13.16
N ILE A 3 0.74 8.51 -12.23
CA ILE A 3 -0.71 8.58 -11.98
C ILE A 3 -1.05 10.00 -11.52
N ASP A 4 -2.02 10.64 -12.16
CA ASP A 4 -2.59 11.90 -11.69
C ASP A 4 -3.54 11.63 -10.51
N PHE A 5 -3.04 11.82 -9.30
CA PHE A 5 -3.79 11.63 -8.06
C PHE A 5 -4.88 12.70 -7.84
N HIS A 6 -4.92 13.75 -8.66
CA HIS A 6 -5.93 14.81 -8.57
C HIS A 6 -7.15 14.56 -9.48
N SER A 7 -7.17 13.48 -10.28
CA SER A 7 -8.31 13.17 -11.14
C SER A 7 -9.44 12.49 -10.36
N LYS A 8 -10.70 12.92 -10.58
CA LYS A 8 -11.90 12.29 -9.98
C LYS A 8 -11.99 10.78 -10.26
N LYS A 9 -11.45 10.30 -11.39
CA LYS A 9 -11.44 8.89 -11.77
C LYS A 9 -10.48 8.06 -10.90
N SER A 10 -9.38 8.65 -10.46
CA SER A 10 -8.44 8.04 -9.52
C SER A 10 -9.05 7.92 -8.11
N GLY A 11 -9.72 8.96 -7.61
CA GLY A 11 -10.38 8.96 -6.31
C GLY A 11 -11.38 7.80 -6.13
N MET A 12 -12.23 7.54 -7.12
CA MET A 12 -13.23 6.47 -7.07
C MET A 12 -12.64 5.05 -7.14
N SER A 13 -11.47 4.86 -7.73
CA SER A 13 -10.84 3.53 -7.84
C SER A 13 -10.29 3.01 -6.50
N TYR A 14 -10.11 3.89 -5.51
CA TYR A 14 -9.58 3.58 -4.18
C TYR A 14 -10.69 3.42 -3.11
N THR A 15 -11.96 3.71 -3.41
CA THR A 15 -13.05 3.70 -2.43
C THR A 15 -13.78 2.35 -2.32
N ASN A 16 -13.75 1.50 -3.33
CA ASN A 16 -14.54 0.25 -3.39
C ASN A 16 -13.79 -0.99 -2.91
N ARG A 17 -12.60 -0.84 -2.33
CA ARG A 17 -11.81 -1.95 -1.81
C ARG A 17 -12.01 -2.07 -0.29
N ILE A 18 -11.86 -3.28 0.21
CA ILE A 18 -11.75 -3.58 1.64
C ILE A 18 -10.33 -4.10 1.92
N ALA A 19 -9.85 -3.93 3.14
CA ALA A 19 -8.61 -4.54 3.58
C ALA A 19 -8.73 -6.07 3.51
N ASP A 20 -7.68 -6.74 3.03
CA ASP A 20 -7.64 -8.21 2.97
C ASP A 20 -7.64 -8.79 4.39
N ASN A 21 -8.32 -9.93 4.59
CA ASN A 21 -8.37 -10.56 5.91
C ASN A 21 -6.98 -10.96 6.42
N SER A 22 -6.07 -11.38 5.52
CA SER A 22 -4.70 -11.70 5.90
C SER A 22 -3.95 -10.50 6.46
N TRP A 23 -4.24 -9.28 5.97
CA TRP A 23 -3.73 -8.05 6.53
C TRP A 23 -4.22 -7.84 7.97
N ASN A 24 -5.52 -7.99 8.20
CA ASN A 24 -6.10 -7.82 9.53
C ASN A 24 -5.50 -8.81 10.55
N GLU A 25 -5.22 -10.05 10.14
CA GLU A 25 -4.59 -11.06 10.98
C GLU A 25 -3.16 -10.68 11.33
N VAL A 26 -2.34 -10.35 10.33
CA VAL A 26 -0.93 -9.97 10.54
C VAL A 26 -0.82 -8.70 11.42
N ILE A 27 -1.67 -7.70 11.23
CA ILE A 27 -1.64 -6.51 12.08
C ILE A 27 -1.97 -6.82 13.53
N LYS A 28 -2.92 -7.71 13.80
CA LYS A 28 -3.24 -8.16 15.16
C LYS A 28 -2.12 -8.96 15.82
N ASP A 29 -1.34 -9.68 15.02
CA ASP A 29 -0.16 -10.42 15.52
C ASP A 29 1.02 -9.47 15.81
N LEU A 30 1.19 -8.42 15.01
CA LEU A 30 2.29 -7.46 15.16
C LEU A 30 2.05 -6.41 16.24
N VAL A 31 0.79 -6.04 16.49
CA VAL A 31 0.42 -4.93 17.38
C VAL A 31 -0.73 -5.34 18.29
N PRO A 32 -0.66 -5.08 19.60
CA PRO A 32 -1.76 -5.33 20.53
C PRO A 32 -2.90 -4.29 20.32
N ILE A 33 -3.64 -4.43 19.23
CA ILE A 33 -4.65 -3.47 18.76
C ILE A 33 -5.63 -3.05 19.86
N LYS A 34 -5.99 -3.96 20.78
CA LYS A 34 -6.88 -3.67 21.91
C LYS A 34 -6.36 -2.58 22.86
N ASN A 35 -5.06 -2.30 22.81
CA ASN A 35 -4.40 -1.28 23.63
C ASN A 35 -4.18 0.03 22.85
N ILE A 36 -4.62 0.09 21.60
CA ILE A 36 -4.45 1.24 20.73
C ILE A 36 -5.71 2.10 20.78
N SER A 37 -5.66 3.24 21.48
CA SER A 37 -6.78 4.17 21.48
C SER A 37 -6.72 5.18 20.32
N LYS A 38 -5.52 5.56 19.85
CA LYS A 38 -5.36 6.51 18.75
C LYS A 38 -4.41 5.98 17.68
N ALA A 39 -4.88 5.90 16.44
CA ALA A 39 -4.06 5.55 15.28
C ALA A 39 -4.00 6.69 14.26
N LEU A 40 -2.90 6.75 13.52
CA LEU A 40 -2.66 7.65 12.41
C LEU A 40 -2.37 6.83 11.14
N ASP A 41 -3.06 7.15 10.06
CA ASP A 41 -2.88 6.56 8.73
C ASP A 41 -2.38 7.65 7.79
N ILE A 42 -1.05 7.68 7.52
CA ILE A 42 -0.42 8.67 6.63
C ILE A 42 -0.39 8.14 5.20
N GLY A 43 -0.86 8.95 4.25
CA GLY A 43 -1.15 8.51 2.89
C GLY A 43 -2.39 7.63 2.85
N CYS A 44 -3.43 8.01 3.61
CA CYS A 44 -4.62 7.20 3.84
C CYS A 44 -5.44 6.90 2.57
N GLY A 45 -5.18 7.61 1.47
CA GLY A 45 -5.88 7.43 0.22
C GLY A 45 -7.40 7.51 0.40
N GLY A 46 -8.14 6.52 -0.11
CA GLY A 46 -9.60 6.41 0.04
C GLY A 46 -10.10 5.93 1.41
N GLY A 47 -9.25 5.92 2.45
CA GLY A 47 -9.63 5.59 3.84
C GLY A 47 -9.83 4.11 4.13
N ILE A 48 -9.41 3.20 3.25
CA ILE A 48 -9.63 1.74 3.38
C ILE A 48 -8.99 1.21 4.67
N TYR A 49 -7.74 1.59 4.94
CA TYR A 49 -6.99 1.11 6.11
C TYR A 49 -7.32 1.88 7.38
N SER A 50 -7.69 3.17 7.25
CA SER A 50 -8.29 3.92 8.36
C SER A 50 -9.57 3.22 8.86
N LYS A 51 -10.43 2.77 7.92
CA LYS A 51 -11.64 2.00 8.22
C LYS A 51 -11.30 0.65 8.87
N ALA A 52 -10.33 -0.09 8.32
CA ALA A 52 -9.91 -1.38 8.86
C ALA A 52 -9.36 -1.25 10.29
N LEU A 53 -8.60 -0.21 10.62
CA LEU A 53 -8.13 0.08 11.98
C LEU A 53 -9.31 0.36 12.93
N SER A 54 -10.31 1.13 12.49
CA SER A 54 -11.54 1.37 13.27
C SER A 54 -12.31 0.06 13.48
N ASP A 55 -12.49 -0.77 12.44
CA ASP A 55 -13.19 -2.06 12.53
C ASP A 55 -12.47 -3.06 13.47
N MET A 56 -11.15 -2.94 13.63
CA MET A 56 -10.37 -3.71 14.61
C MET A 56 -10.51 -3.20 16.06
N GLY A 57 -11.19 -2.08 16.28
CA GLY A 57 -11.51 -1.54 17.62
C GLY A 57 -10.62 -0.37 18.06
N VAL A 58 -9.87 0.27 17.17
CA VAL A 58 -9.18 1.53 17.49
C VAL A 58 -10.23 2.62 17.75
N GLU A 59 -10.12 3.31 18.89
CA GLU A 59 -11.12 4.29 19.33
C GLU A 59 -11.16 5.55 18.46
N ASP A 60 -9.98 6.10 18.10
CA ASP A 60 -9.82 7.29 17.28
C ASP A 60 -8.84 7.02 16.15
N VAL A 61 -9.25 7.22 14.91
CA VAL A 61 -8.38 7.10 13.73
C VAL A 61 -8.28 8.45 13.02
N THR A 62 -7.08 8.90 12.74
CA THR A 62 -6.83 10.07 11.90
C THR A 62 -6.21 9.60 10.59
N GLY A 63 -6.83 9.91 9.45
CA GLY A 63 -6.25 9.73 8.12
C GLY A 63 -5.66 11.05 7.62
N VAL A 64 -4.45 11.00 7.06
CA VAL A 64 -3.78 12.15 6.44
C VAL A 64 -3.43 11.81 5.00
N ASP A 65 -3.77 12.71 4.08
CA ASP A 65 -3.34 12.61 2.68
C ASP A 65 -3.04 14.01 2.13
N PHE A 66 -2.17 14.09 1.12
CA PHE A 66 -1.81 15.37 0.50
C PHE A 66 -2.80 15.81 -0.59
N SER A 67 -3.69 14.92 -1.03
CA SER A 67 -4.67 15.17 -2.08
C SER A 67 -6.06 15.41 -1.48
N GLU A 68 -6.54 16.64 -1.54
CA GLU A 68 -7.89 17.00 -1.09
C GLU A 68 -8.96 16.20 -1.84
N THR A 69 -8.79 15.96 -3.14
CA THR A 69 -9.74 15.18 -3.96
C THR A 69 -9.83 13.72 -3.49
N ILE A 70 -8.71 13.13 -3.05
CA ILE A 70 -8.71 11.76 -2.51
C ILE A 70 -9.38 11.75 -1.14
N LEU A 71 -9.13 12.76 -0.30
CA LEU A 71 -9.76 12.90 1.01
C LEU A 71 -11.29 13.04 0.93
N GLU A 72 -11.83 13.74 -0.08
CA GLU A 72 -13.28 13.76 -0.32
C GLU A 72 -13.83 12.33 -0.52
N GLY A 73 -13.12 11.50 -1.28
CA GLY A 73 -13.46 10.10 -1.47
C GLY A 73 -13.37 9.28 -0.17
N ALA A 74 -12.34 9.53 0.65
CA ALA A 74 -12.18 8.89 1.96
C ALA A 74 -13.32 9.27 2.93
N MET A 75 -13.69 10.54 2.99
CA MET A 75 -14.80 11.02 3.82
C MET A 75 -16.12 10.35 3.41
N GLU A 76 -16.40 10.24 2.11
CA GLU A 76 -17.61 9.54 1.63
C GLU A 76 -17.56 8.04 1.93
N ASN A 77 -16.41 7.39 1.75
CA ASN A 77 -16.23 5.96 2.03
C ASN A 77 -16.39 5.63 3.52
N CYS A 78 -16.01 6.55 4.40
CA CYS A 78 -16.02 6.36 5.85
C CYS A 78 -17.14 7.16 6.56
N LYS A 79 -18.13 7.68 5.86
CA LYS A 79 -19.17 8.57 6.41
C LYS A 79 -19.95 7.99 7.59
N GLU A 80 -20.05 6.67 7.69
CA GLU A 80 -20.72 5.97 8.79
C GLU A 80 -19.81 5.82 10.04
N TYR A 81 -18.51 6.11 9.92
CA TYR A 81 -17.52 5.98 10.98
C TYR A 81 -17.33 7.33 11.69
N LYS A 82 -17.91 7.48 12.89
CA LYS A 82 -17.83 8.72 13.67
C LYS A 82 -16.48 8.94 14.35
N ASN A 83 -15.66 7.89 14.42
CA ASN A 83 -14.35 7.87 15.06
C ASN A 83 -13.19 8.00 14.06
N ILE A 84 -13.48 8.27 12.78
CA ILE A 84 -12.46 8.52 11.76
C ILE A 84 -12.49 10.00 11.36
N LEU A 85 -11.34 10.66 11.45
CA LEU A 85 -11.14 12.05 11.03
C LEU A 85 -10.13 12.09 9.89
N PHE A 86 -10.43 12.82 8.81
CA PHE A 86 -9.49 13.05 7.72
C PHE A 86 -8.96 14.48 7.74
N LYS A 87 -7.65 14.63 7.48
CA LYS A 87 -6.94 15.91 7.42
C LYS A 87 -6.05 15.97 6.19
N HIS A 88 -6.03 17.12 5.54
CA HIS A 88 -5.02 17.42 4.53
C HIS A 88 -3.66 17.62 5.20
N GLY A 89 -2.62 16.99 4.68
CA GLY A 89 -1.25 17.10 5.20
C GLY A 89 -0.24 16.32 4.36
N ASN A 90 1.04 16.56 4.64
CA ASN A 90 2.15 15.93 3.96
C ASN A 90 2.84 14.95 4.91
N ALA A 91 3.32 13.82 4.40
CA ALA A 91 4.05 12.81 5.18
C ALA A 91 5.36 13.34 5.80
N LEU A 92 5.94 14.38 5.22
CA LEU A 92 7.17 15.03 5.75
C LEU A 92 6.87 16.07 6.84
N GLU A 93 5.62 16.57 6.88
CA GLU A 93 5.14 17.58 7.82
C GLU A 93 3.62 17.49 7.92
N THR A 94 3.13 16.66 8.82
CA THR A 94 1.69 16.35 8.95
C THR A 94 0.88 17.49 9.54
N GLY A 95 1.52 18.44 10.22
CA GLY A 95 0.85 19.50 10.99
C GLY A 95 0.12 18.99 12.24
N LEU A 96 0.43 17.76 12.69
CA LEU A 96 -0.18 17.15 13.86
C LEU A 96 0.68 17.32 15.10
N ASP A 97 0.07 17.20 16.29
CA ASP A 97 0.77 17.30 17.57
C ASP A 97 1.77 16.17 17.78
N SER A 98 2.91 16.49 18.40
CA SER A 98 3.90 15.51 18.79
C SER A 98 3.38 14.58 19.90
N ASN A 99 3.89 13.33 19.96
CA ASN A 99 3.58 12.35 21.00
C ASN A 99 2.07 12.13 21.23
N ASN A 100 1.31 12.01 20.15
CA ASN A 100 -0.16 11.92 20.22
C ASN A 100 -0.71 10.55 19.84
N TYR A 101 -0.04 9.77 19.00
CA TYR A 101 -0.55 8.51 18.45
C TYR A 101 0.15 7.29 19.03
N HIS A 102 -0.63 6.21 19.28
CA HIS A 102 -0.10 4.92 19.75
C HIS A 102 0.30 4.01 18.59
N LEU A 103 -0.31 4.20 17.43
CA LEU A 103 -0.04 3.47 16.21
C LEU A 103 0.02 4.44 15.04
N LEU A 104 1.00 4.29 14.18
CA LEU A 104 1.10 4.96 12.89
C LEU A 104 1.22 3.90 11.80
N LEU A 105 0.44 4.06 10.74
CA LEU A 105 0.47 3.26 9.52
C LEU A 105 0.89 4.13 8.34
N GLU A 106 1.85 3.65 7.55
CA GLU A 106 2.16 4.13 6.22
C GLU A 106 2.05 2.96 5.24
N ARG A 107 1.05 2.99 4.36
CA ARG A 107 0.85 1.89 3.43
C ARG A 107 0.88 2.36 1.98
N ALA A 108 1.71 1.70 1.16
CA ALA A 108 1.92 2.02 -0.26
C ALA A 108 2.27 3.51 -0.47
N LEU A 109 3.05 4.06 0.45
CA LEU A 109 3.39 5.47 0.52
C LEU A 109 4.87 5.74 0.25
N ILE A 110 5.76 4.98 0.91
CA ILE A 110 7.20 5.32 0.95
C ILE A 110 7.86 5.32 -0.43
N HIS A 111 7.35 4.54 -1.39
CA HIS A 111 7.84 4.55 -2.77
C HIS A 111 7.53 5.86 -3.54
N HIS A 112 6.74 6.77 -2.96
CA HIS A 112 6.50 8.11 -3.47
C HIS A 112 7.36 9.17 -2.76
N ILE A 113 8.03 8.82 -1.66
CA ILE A 113 8.80 9.72 -0.81
C ILE A 113 10.28 9.62 -1.18
N LYS A 114 10.92 10.74 -1.51
CA LYS A 114 12.36 10.79 -1.78
C LYS A 114 13.17 10.97 -0.50
N GLU A 115 12.65 11.78 0.41
CA GLU A 115 13.27 12.14 1.69
C GLU A 115 12.80 11.19 2.80
N LEU A 116 13.11 9.87 2.68
CA LEU A 116 12.62 8.85 3.61
C LEU A 116 13.00 9.13 5.07
N HIS A 117 14.21 9.66 5.31
CA HIS A 117 14.66 10.04 6.65
C HIS A 117 13.73 11.10 7.27
N SER A 118 13.37 12.15 6.53
CA SER A 118 12.47 13.21 7.02
C SER A 118 11.05 12.68 7.27
N CYS A 119 10.58 11.76 6.44
CA CYS A 119 9.30 11.07 6.63
C CYS A 119 9.28 10.29 7.96
N PHE A 120 10.32 9.50 8.21
CA PHE A 120 10.42 8.74 9.45
C PHE A 120 10.69 9.61 10.68
N GLN A 121 11.35 10.75 10.52
CA GLN A 121 11.49 11.73 11.59
C GLN A 121 10.14 12.33 11.99
N GLU A 122 9.27 12.65 11.03
CA GLU A 122 7.92 13.10 11.30
C GLU A 122 7.07 12.01 11.96
N ALA A 123 7.16 10.76 11.47
CA ALA A 123 6.51 9.61 12.09
C ALA A 123 6.95 9.44 13.56
N PHE A 124 8.25 9.54 13.82
CA PHE A 124 8.81 9.49 15.19
C PHE A 124 8.28 10.63 16.06
N ARG A 125 8.18 11.84 15.52
CA ARG A 125 7.69 13.02 16.25
C ARG A 125 6.26 12.85 16.74
N VAL A 126 5.35 12.37 15.87
CA VAL A 126 3.93 12.28 16.17
C VAL A 126 3.56 11.06 17.02
N LEU A 127 4.36 10.00 16.99
CA LEU A 127 4.18 8.83 17.83
C LEU A 127 4.48 9.12 19.30
N LYS A 128 3.72 8.50 20.19
CA LYS A 128 4.01 8.42 21.62
C LYS A 128 5.20 7.50 21.89
N GLU A 129 5.83 7.69 23.03
CA GLU A 129 6.79 6.71 23.56
C GLU A 129 6.14 5.32 23.63
N ASN A 130 6.87 4.31 23.17
CA ASN A 130 6.41 2.93 22.99
C ASN A 130 5.28 2.80 21.94
N GLY A 131 5.06 3.80 21.11
CA GLY A 131 4.12 3.74 19.98
C GLY A 131 4.66 2.87 18.84
N TYR A 132 3.75 2.24 18.12
CA TYR A 132 4.06 1.34 17.00
C TYR A 132 4.06 2.09 15.69
N PHE A 133 5.10 1.87 14.89
CA PHE A 133 5.15 2.31 13.51
C PHE A 133 5.05 1.09 12.59
N LEU A 134 4.03 1.04 11.77
CA LEU A 134 3.83 0.05 10.73
C LEU A 134 4.03 0.69 9.36
N ILE A 135 4.96 0.15 8.60
CA ILE A 135 5.18 0.53 7.20
C ILE A 135 4.87 -0.68 6.36
N GLN A 136 4.02 -0.52 5.34
CA GLN A 136 3.76 -1.57 4.38
C GLN A 136 3.99 -1.04 2.97
N ASP A 137 5.01 -1.56 2.32
CA ASP A 137 5.26 -1.29 0.90
C ASP A 137 5.87 -2.52 0.23
N ARG A 138 6.07 -2.45 -1.07
CA ARG A 138 6.77 -3.49 -1.82
C ARG A 138 8.22 -3.11 -2.00
N THR A 139 9.10 -4.05 -1.73
CA THR A 139 10.51 -3.95 -2.11
C THR A 139 10.69 -4.35 -3.59
N PRO A 140 11.84 -4.07 -4.22
CA PRO A 140 12.17 -4.66 -5.53
C PRO A 140 12.01 -6.18 -5.54
N GLU A 141 12.45 -6.87 -4.49
CA GLU A 141 12.33 -8.33 -4.35
C GLU A 141 10.86 -8.81 -4.33
N ASP A 142 9.94 -8.03 -3.74
CA ASP A 142 8.52 -8.37 -3.75
C ASP A 142 7.91 -8.25 -5.15
N CYS A 143 8.41 -7.30 -5.95
CA CYS A 143 7.90 -7.04 -7.28
C CYS A 143 8.44 -8.02 -8.33
N LEU A 144 9.70 -8.47 -8.17
CA LEU A 144 10.45 -9.25 -9.16
C LEU A 144 10.36 -10.77 -8.94
N LEU A 145 9.39 -11.23 -8.18
CA LEU A 145 9.10 -12.66 -8.03
C LEU A 145 8.62 -13.25 -9.36
N GLU A 146 8.96 -14.52 -9.59
CA GLU A 146 8.54 -15.29 -10.77
C GLU A 146 7.02 -15.23 -10.98
N GLY A 147 6.61 -15.17 -12.26
CA GLY A 147 5.21 -15.22 -12.67
C GLY A 147 4.59 -16.59 -12.38
N THR A 148 3.41 -16.58 -11.77
CA THR A 148 2.61 -17.79 -11.49
C THR A 148 1.14 -17.49 -11.66
N ASP A 149 0.27 -18.49 -11.56
CA ASP A 149 -1.20 -18.34 -11.65
C ASP A 149 -1.76 -17.36 -10.60
N ASN A 150 -1.02 -17.11 -9.53
CA ASN A 150 -1.38 -16.17 -8.48
C ASN A 150 -0.53 -14.88 -8.51
N ASN A 151 0.72 -14.94 -8.98
CA ASN A 151 1.61 -13.78 -9.10
C ASN A 151 1.68 -13.30 -10.55
N ILE A 152 0.62 -12.65 -10.99
CA ILE A 152 0.51 -12.15 -12.38
C ILE A 152 1.59 -11.10 -12.70
N ARG A 153 2.01 -10.34 -11.68
CA ARG A 153 3.03 -9.29 -11.83
C ARG A 153 4.38 -9.83 -12.32
N GLY A 154 4.78 -11.04 -11.91
CA GLY A 154 6.06 -11.64 -12.31
C GLY A 154 6.23 -11.70 -13.83
N TYR A 155 5.19 -12.06 -14.55
CA TYR A 155 5.22 -12.11 -16.02
C TYR A 155 5.57 -10.77 -16.68
N PHE A 156 5.28 -9.63 -16.04
CA PHE A 156 5.61 -8.31 -16.60
C PHE A 156 7.13 -8.12 -16.73
N PHE A 157 7.86 -8.55 -15.72
CA PHE A 157 9.31 -8.40 -15.64
C PHE A 157 10.06 -9.48 -16.40
N GLU A 158 9.50 -10.68 -16.49
CA GLU A 158 10.05 -11.76 -17.31
C GLU A 158 9.99 -11.41 -18.80
N LEU A 159 8.87 -10.86 -19.27
CA LEU A 159 8.67 -10.50 -20.66
C LEU A 159 9.32 -9.16 -21.01
N PHE A 160 9.36 -8.21 -20.07
CA PHE A 160 9.86 -6.85 -20.29
C PHE A 160 10.89 -6.45 -19.24
N PRO A 161 12.15 -6.93 -19.34
CA PRO A 161 13.21 -6.58 -18.38
C PRO A 161 13.45 -5.08 -18.22
N LYS A 162 13.09 -4.26 -19.21
CA LYS A 162 13.15 -2.78 -19.11
C LYS A 162 12.34 -2.22 -17.93
N LEU A 163 11.32 -2.93 -17.50
CA LEU A 163 10.49 -2.52 -16.35
C LEU A 163 11.20 -2.73 -15.01
N ILE A 164 12.22 -3.60 -14.95
CA ILE A 164 12.96 -3.90 -13.71
C ILE A 164 13.67 -2.65 -13.19
N GLU A 165 14.34 -1.91 -14.06
CA GLU A 165 15.04 -0.68 -13.69
C GLU A 165 14.07 0.35 -13.08
N GLN A 166 12.89 0.49 -13.65
CA GLN A 166 11.88 1.41 -13.17
C GLN A 166 11.34 1.03 -11.78
N GLU A 167 11.09 -0.29 -11.53
CA GLU A 167 10.69 -0.75 -10.20
C GLU A 167 11.82 -0.55 -9.18
N ASN A 168 13.06 -0.84 -9.54
CA ASN A 168 14.22 -0.66 -8.66
C ASN A 168 14.41 0.82 -8.29
N ASN A 169 14.25 1.74 -9.24
CA ASN A 169 14.49 3.16 -9.03
C ASN A 169 13.44 3.85 -8.15
N ARG A 170 12.24 3.28 -8.03
CA ARG A 170 11.17 3.87 -7.23
C ARG A 170 10.94 3.20 -5.89
N ARG A 171 11.61 2.09 -5.60
CA ARG A 171 11.37 1.32 -4.37
C ARG A 171 12.62 1.20 -3.54
N TYR A 172 12.41 1.27 -2.25
CA TYR A 172 13.46 1.03 -1.27
C TYR A 172 13.63 -0.47 -1.03
N ASN A 173 14.89 -0.93 -0.95
CA ASN A 173 15.18 -2.26 -0.43
C ASN A 173 14.95 -2.29 1.08
N SER A 174 14.71 -3.48 1.63
CA SER A 174 14.38 -3.63 3.04
C SER A 174 15.50 -3.19 3.98
N GLN A 175 16.75 -3.46 3.64
CA GLN A 175 17.89 -3.05 4.46
C GLN A 175 17.92 -1.53 4.65
N PHE A 176 17.74 -0.76 3.57
CA PHE A 176 17.72 0.69 3.63
C PHE A 176 16.58 1.22 4.50
N VAL A 177 15.39 0.64 4.40
CA VAL A 177 14.24 1.01 5.25
C VAL A 177 14.58 0.76 6.73
N MET A 178 15.11 -0.42 7.08
CA MET A 178 15.46 -0.77 8.45
C MET A 178 16.60 0.09 9.01
N GLU A 179 17.60 0.43 8.20
CA GLU A 179 18.68 1.35 8.60
C GLU A 179 18.13 2.75 8.85
N THR A 180 17.28 3.26 7.95
CA THR A 180 16.65 4.58 8.12
C THR A 180 15.77 4.63 9.38
N LEU A 181 15.05 3.55 9.71
CA LEU A 181 14.29 3.45 10.97
C LEU A 181 15.21 3.56 12.18
N LYS A 182 16.34 2.83 12.22
CA LYS A 182 17.33 2.88 13.31
C LYS A 182 17.92 4.27 13.46
N ASP A 183 18.29 4.91 12.36
CA ASP A 183 18.88 6.25 12.34
C ASP A 183 17.93 7.33 12.87
N ASN A 184 16.61 7.08 12.78
CA ASN A 184 15.56 7.93 13.36
C ASN A 184 15.20 7.58 14.82
N GLY A 185 15.89 6.61 15.43
CA GLY A 185 15.70 6.25 16.84
C GLY A 185 14.65 5.15 17.10
N PHE A 186 14.07 4.56 16.06
CA PHE A 186 13.18 3.42 16.22
C PHE A 186 13.95 2.17 16.66
N ARG A 187 13.29 1.33 17.45
CA ARG A 187 13.82 0.08 18.00
C ARG A 187 12.89 -1.08 17.73
N GLU A 188 13.29 -2.30 18.05
CA GLU A 188 12.52 -3.55 17.89
C GLU A 188 11.97 -3.68 16.47
N ILE A 189 12.85 -3.43 15.48
CA ILE A 189 12.48 -3.46 14.07
C ILE A 189 12.33 -4.90 13.61
N GLU A 190 11.15 -5.24 13.11
CA GLU A 190 10.77 -6.55 12.60
C GLU A 190 10.28 -6.43 11.17
N GLU A 191 10.65 -7.39 10.32
CA GLU A 191 10.19 -7.50 8.93
C GLU A 191 9.33 -8.73 8.74
N VAL A 192 8.16 -8.56 8.11
CA VAL A 192 7.24 -9.65 7.75
C VAL A 192 6.87 -9.56 6.28
N LYS A 193 6.83 -10.69 5.60
CA LYS A 193 6.33 -10.80 4.22
C LYS A 193 4.87 -11.26 4.23
N LEU A 194 4.02 -10.52 3.51
CA LEU A 194 2.59 -10.79 3.43
C LEU A 194 2.15 -10.94 1.98
N TRP A 195 1.47 -12.04 1.66
CA TRP A 195 0.73 -12.19 0.42
C TRP A 195 -0.72 -11.74 0.62
N GLU A 196 -1.09 -10.64 -0.02
CA GLU A 196 -2.47 -10.15 -0.05
C GLU A 196 -3.16 -10.51 -1.34
N THR A 197 -4.43 -10.89 -1.25
CA THR A 197 -5.30 -11.02 -2.41
C THR A 197 -5.61 -9.64 -2.98
N ARG A 198 -5.12 -9.42 -4.20
CA ARG A 198 -5.43 -8.21 -4.95
C ARG A 198 -6.84 -8.23 -5.50
N LYS A 199 -7.19 -9.32 -6.18
CA LYS A 199 -8.51 -9.54 -6.78
C LYS A 199 -8.72 -11.03 -7.10
N VAL A 200 -9.96 -11.46 -7.01
CA VAL A 200 -10.41 -12.78 -7.48
C VAL A 200 -11.21 -12.59 -8.76
N TYR A 201 -10.90 -13.40 -9.75
CA TYR A 201 -11.57 -13.42 -11.05
C TYR A 201 -12.17 -14.82 -11.29
N ASP A 202 -13.40 -14.88 -11.79
CA ASP A 202 -14.09 -16.14 -12.07
C ASP A 202 -13.38 -16.99 -13.13
N ASN A 203 -12.62 -16.34 -14.01
CA ASN A 203 -11.74 -16.94 -15.02
C ASN A 203 -10.74 -15.87 -15.51
N LYS A 204 -9.88 -16.23 -16.48
CA LYS A 204 -8.83 -15.32 -16.96
C LYS A 204 -9.33 -14.12 -17.78
N GLU A 205 -10.49 -14.18 -18.45
CA GLU A 205 -10.96 -13.10 -19.32
C GLU A 205 -11.13 -11.74 -18.62
N PRO A 206 -11.79 -11.64 -17.44
CA PRO A 206 -11.86 -10.38 -16.71
C PRO A 206 -10.50 -9.87 -16.26
N LEU A 207 -9.54 -10.74 -15.93
CA LEU A 207 -8.16 -10.36 -15.60
C LEU A 207 -7.47 -9.75 -16.83
N LEU A 208 -7.53 -10.44 -17.99
CA LEU A 208 -6.93 -9.95 -19.23
C LEU A 208 -7.52 -8.60 -19.64
N ASN A 209 -8.83 -8.40 -19.41
CA ASN A 209 -9.47 -7.12 -19.68
C ASN A 209 -9.01 -6.00 -18.74
N ASP A 210 -8.83 -6.27 -17.45
CA ASP A 210 -8.24 -5.31 -16.49
C ASP A 210 -6.79 -4.93 -16.89
N LEU A 211 -6.03 -5.88 -17.43
CA LEU A 211 -4.68 -5.62 -17.93
C LEU A 211 -4.70 -4.76 -19.20
N ARG A 212 -5.59 -5.04 -20.16
CA ARG A 212 -5.77 -4.20 -21.36
C ARG A 212 -6.09 -2.75 -21.01
N GLN A 213 -6.88 -2.56 -19.96
CA GLN A 213 -7.22 -1.23 -19.45
C GLN A 213 -6.14 -0.63 -18.51
N ARG A 214 -5.07 -1.35 -18.22
CA ARG A 214 -4.00 -0.98 -17.27
C ARG A 214 -4.55 -0.66 -15.87
N THR A 215 -5.68 -1.22 -15.50
CA THR A 215 -6.43 -0.87 -14.28
C THR A 215 -5.62 -1.09 -13.02
N GLY A 216 -5.32 -0.02 -12.30
CA GLY A 216 -4.60 -0.04 -11.01
C GLY A 216 -3.18 -0.63 -11.06
N ARG A 217 -2.52 -0.60 -12.22
CA ARG A 217 -1.16 -1.09 -12.45
C ARG A 217 -0.35 -0.05 -13.21
N SER A 218 0.19 0.93 -12.45
CA SER A 218 0.93 2.06 -13.03
C SER A 218 2.09 1.64 -13.92
N ILE A 219 2.76 0.53 -13.61
CA ILE A 219 3.89 0.01 -14.39
C ILE A 219 3.51 -0.37 -15.83
N LEU A 220 2.26 -0.76 -16.09
CA LEU A 220 1.81 -1.10 -17.43
C LEU A 220 1.68 0.10 -18.37
N HIS A 221 1.71 1.34 -17.84
CA HIS A 221 1.75 2.54 -18.67
C HIS A 221 3.12 2.78 -19.32
N GLU A 222 4.15 2.03 -18.89
CA GLU A 222 5.48 2.03 -19.51
C GLU A 222 5.58 1.07 -20.73
N LEU A 223 4.54 0.29 -20.96
CA LEU A 223 4.40 -0.53 -22.17
C LEU A 223 3.57 0.22 -23.21
N ASP A 224 3.99 0.16 -24.45
CA ASP A 224 3.15 0.56 -25.58
C ASP A 224 2.04 -0.48 -25.82
N ASP A 225 1.15 -0.23 -26.79
CA ASP A 225 -0.01 -1.10 -27.02
C ASP A 225 0.40 -2.46 -27.65
N ASP A 226 1.48 -2.50 -28.44
CA ASP A 226 2.00 -3.73 -29.02
C ASP A 226 2.63 -4.62 -27.95
N GLU A 227 3.45 -4.05 -27.08
CA GLU A 227 4.04 -4.73 -25.93
C GLU A 227 2.95 -5.24 -24.95
N LEU A 228 1.93 -4.43 -24.69
CA LEU A 228 0.81 -4.85 -23.87
C LEU A 228 0.06 -6.03 -24.49
N ASN A 229 -0.14 -6.04 -25.80
CA ASN A 229 -0.75 -7.16 -26.51
C ASN A 229 0.11 -8.43 -26.41
N VAL A 230 1.44 -8.32 -26.48
CA VAL A 230 2.36 -9.45 -26.26
C VAL A 230 2.19 -10.02 -24.85
N LEU A 231 2.13 -9.16 -23.82
CA LEU A 231 1.89 -9.58 -22.43
C LEU A 231 0.57 -10.34 -22.32
N ILE A 232 -0.51 -9.78 -22.86
CA ILE A 232 -1.84 -10.36 -22.77
C ILE A 232 -1.91 -11.73 -23.46
N ASN A 233 -1.33 -11.86 -24.65
CA ASN A 233 -1.29 -13.13 -25.39
C ASN A 233 -0.47 -14.19 -24.63
N ASN A 234 0.64 -13.79 -23.99
CA ASN A 234 1.43 -14.72 -23.17
C ASN A 234 0.62 -15.20 -21.95
N LEU A 235 -0.03 -14.28 -21.24
CA LEU A 235 -0.86 -14.63 -20.08
C LEU A 235 -2.06 -15.48 -20.47
N ASP A 236 -2.68 -15.22 -21.63
CA ASP A 236 -3.78 -16.03 -22.13
C ASP A 236 -3.38 -17.50 -22.40
N GLN A 237 -2.11 -17.71 -22.82
CA GLN A 237 -1.57 -19.05 -23.04
C GLN A 237 -1.09 -19.72 -21.74
N SER A 238 -0.56 -18.93 -20.80
CA SER A 238 0.06 -19.45 -19.56
C SER A 238 -0.96 -19.76 -18.47
N LEU A 239 -2.06 -18.98 -18.41
CA LEU A 239 -3.04 -19.11 -17.34
C LEU A 239 -4.09 -20.20 -17.66
N PRO A 240 -4.61 -20.90 -16.62
CA PRO A 240 -5.59 -21.95 -16.79
C PRO A 240 -6.91 -21.43 -17.40
N ASN A 241 -7.55 -22.27 -18.21
CA ASN A 241 -8.86 -21.98 -18.79
C ASN A 241 -9.97 -22.34 -17.80
N ASN A 242 -10.98 -21.49 -17.68
CA ASN A 242 -12.20 -21.73 -16.91
C ASN A 242 -11.98 -22.06 -15.42
N GLU A 243 -10.89 -21.59 -14.85
CA GLU A 243 -10.59 -21.70 -13.42
C GLU A 243 -10.61 -20.31 -12.75
N ILE A 244 -10.94 -20.31 -11.47
CA ILE A 244 -10.87 -19.10 -10.65
C ILE A 244 -9.40 -18.68 -10.50
N ILE A 245 -9.10 -17.44 -10.83
CA ILE A 245 -7.76 -16.86 -10.64
C ILE A 245 -7.78 -15.94 -9.43
N THR A 246 -6.95 -16.26 -8.44
CA THR A 246 -6.73 -15.42 -7.28
C THR A 246 -5.42 -14.67 -7.46
N GLU A 247 -5.51 -13.43 -7.97
CA GLU A 247 -4.33 -12.58 -8.10
C GLU A 247 -3.86 -12.10 -6.72
N LYS A 248 -2.58 -12.26 -6.43
CA LYS A 248 -1.93 -11.85 -5.19
C LYS A 248 -0.74 -10.95 -5.47
N ASP A 249 -0.50 -10.02 -4.55
CA ASP A 249 0.73 -9.23 -4.49
C ASP A 249 1.47 -9.56 -3.19
N ARG A 250 2.80 -9.75 -3.24
CA ARG A 250 3.62 -9.82 -2.03
C ARG A 250 3.96 -8.42 -1.56
N TRP A 251 3.88 -8.22 -0.24
CA TRP A 251 4.18 -6.98 0.45
C TRP A 251 5.19 -7.24 1.57
N THR A 252 5.99 -6.25 1.86
CA THR A 252 6.81 -6.23 3.07
C THR A 252 6.17 -5.29 4.08
N ILE A 253 6.04 -5.77 5.31
CA ILE A 253 5.63 -4.97 6.46
C ILE A 253 6.82 -4.84 7.38
N TRP A 254 7.18 -3.61 7.73
CA TRP A 254 8.13 -3.31 8.79
C TRP A 254 7.36 -2.78 9.99
N LYS A 255 7.57 -3.41 11.14
CA LYS A 255 7.11 -2.93 12.44
C LYS A 255 8.30 -2.34 13.18
N ALA A 256 8.12 -1.19 13.79
CA ALA A 256 9.11 -0.58 14.66
C ALA A 256 8.43 0.06 15.87
N ILE A 257 9.19 0.32 16.94
CA ILE A 257 8.71 0.95 18.17
C ILE A 257 9.51 2.23 18.40
N LYS A 258 8.81 3.31 18.75
CA LYS A 258 9.45 4.55 19.21
C LYS A 258 10.08 4.39 20.58
#